data_34193f798897f9dd8cad3a8c53e48e1d
#
_entry.id   34193f798897f9dd8cad3a8c53e48e1d
#
_cell.length_a   1.000
_cell.length_b   1.000
_cell.length_c   1.000
_cell.angle_alpha   90.00
_cell.angle_beta   90.00
_cell.angle_gamma   90.00
#
_symmetry.space_group_name_H-M   'P 1'
#
loop_
_entity.id
_entity.type
_entity.pdbx_description
1 polymer ?
#
loop_
_entity_poly.entity_id
_entity_poly.type
_entity_poly.pdbx_seq_one_letter_code
_entity_poly.pdbx_strand_id
1 'polypeptide(L)'
;MNRVPDYEVTFKLLFADGTYYKSGIGNGTSDLTENGITETVTASLDKYKNSVPKSTSKDQVTLVDTVTVTCSGFTDTSSITFTQKGMPITSFDILTPSSKIWRISWRGGTITAFSSDAYNIQVKAIYDDGSYDVVSDESNFTFTTRSKTAGTNTKDKEVVLGSIVFKVSYKGYTSEDMYIRVV
;
A
#
# COMPACT_ATOMS: atom_id res chain seq x y z
N MET A 1 -3.50 12.01 -10.31
CA MET A 1 -4.72 12.24 -9.51
C MET A 1 -5.32 10.90 -9.19
N ASN A 2 -5.74 10.68 -7.96
CA ASN A 2 -6.44 9.46 -7.57
C ASN A 2 -7.95 9.66 -7.75
N ARG A 3 -8.65 8.55 -8.00
CA ARG A 3 -10.12 8.56 -8.06
C ARG A 3 -10.69 9.04 -6.73
N VAL A 4 -11.81 9.75 -6.78
CA VAL A 4 -12.61 10.06 -5.58
C VAL A 4 -12.98 8.74 -4.91
N PRO A 5 -12.83 8.60 -3.58
CA PRO A 5 -13.24 7.40 -2.87
C PRO A 5 -14.74 7.14 -3.06
N ASP A 6 -15.11 5.88 -3.17
CA ASP A 6 -16.51 5.50 -3.12
C ASP A 6 -16.99 5.68 -1.66
N TYR A 7 -18.10 6.37 -1.49
CA TYR A 7 -18.73 6.56 -0.20
C TYR A 7 -20.24 6.52 -0.35
N GLU A 8 -20.92 6.21 0.72
CA GLU A 8 -22.38 6.26 0.82
C GLU A 8 -22.74 7.05 2.08
N VAL A 9 -23.66 7.99 1.93
CA VAL A 9 -24.19 8.80 3.02
C VAL A 9 -25.62 8.36 3.26
N THR A 10 -25.94 7.95 4.47
CA THR A 10 -27.33 7.74 4.87
C THR A 10 -27.88 9.07 5.36
N PHE A 11 -28.99 9.50 4.78
CA PHE A 11 -29.67 10.72 5.16
C PHE A 11 -31.13 10.44 5.56
N LYS A 12 -31.71 11.40 6.27
CA LYS A 12 -33.08 11.36 6.74
C LYS A 12 -33.77 12.66 6.33
N LEU A 13 -34.80 12.56 5.47
CA LEU A 13 -35.69 13.69 5.18
C LEU A 13 -36.82 13.68 6.21
N LEU A 14 -36.95 14.75 6.96
CA LEU A 14 -37.99 14.92 7.96
C LEU A 14 -39.08 15.83 7.40
N PHE A 15 -40.31 15.34 7.39
CA PHE A 15 -41.48 16.11 6.95
C PHE A 15 -42.12 16.86 8.10
N ALA A 16 -42.92 17.89 7.78
CA ALA A 16 -43.57 18.73 8.77
C ALA A 16 -44.56 18.01 9.67
N ASP A 17 -45.11 16.88 9.22
CA ASP A 17 -46.01 16.02 9.99
C ASP A 17 -45.29 15.07 10.96
N GLY A 18 -43.95 15.13 11.01
CA GLY A 18 -43.10 14.29 11.85
C GLY A 18 -42.75 12.93 11.25
N THR A 19 -43.27 12.60 10.08
CA THR A 19 -42.83 11.43 9.32
C THR A 19 -41.46 11.66 8.71
N TYR A 20 -40.79 10.60 8.29
CA TYR A 20 -39.50 10.72 7.66
C TYR A 20 -39.27 9.65 6.61
N TYR A 21 -38.44 10.00 5.64
CA TYR A 21 -37.86 9.09 4.67
C TYR A 21 -36.37 8.92 4.94
N LYS A 22 -35.87 7.68 4.88
CA LYS A 22 -34.44 7.38 5.08
C LYS A 22 -33.90 6.64 3.86
N SER A 23 -32.81 7.13 3.29
CA SER A 23 -32.13 6.49 2.17
C SER A 23 -30.63 6.70 2.24
N GLY A 24 -29.87 5.99 1.39
CA GLY A 24 -28.45 6.19 1.16
C GLY A 24 -28.21 6.76 -0.22
N ILE A 25 -27.20 7.62 -0.34
CA ILE A 25 -26.73 8.16 -1.61
C ILE A 25 -25.21 8.21 -1.65
N GLY A 26 -24.61 7.80 -2.76
CA GLY A 26 -23.20 8.03 -3.05
C GLY A 26 -22.97 9.40 -3.66
N ASN A 27 -21.77 9.63 -4.18
CA ASN A 27 -21.44 10.87 -4.87
C ASN A 27 -22.28 11.03 -6.15
N GLY A 28 -23.04 12.10 -6.24
CA GLY A 28 -23.87 12.41 -7.42
C GLY A 28 -25.30 12.80 -7.08
N THR A 29 -26.19 12.54 -8.01
CA THR A 29 -27.61 12.88 -7.93
C THR A 29 -28.45 11.62 -8.07
N SER A 30 -29.51 11.51 -7.28
CA SER A 30 -30.48 10.41 -7.34
C SER A 30 -31.87 10.96 -7.13
N ASP A 31 -32.84 10.41 -7.86
CA ASP A 31 -34.24 10.72 -7.65
C ASP A 31 -34.84 9.71 -6.68
N LEU A 32 -35.50 10.23 -5.66
CA LEU A 32 -36.22 9.46 -4.64
C LEU A 32 -37.71 9.63 -4.86
N THR A 33 -38.40 8.52 -5.04
CA THR A 33 -39.87 8.54 -5.23
C THR A 33 -40.52 7.82 -4.07
N GLU A 34 -41.36 8.52 -3.35
CA GLU A 34 -42.20 7.95 -2.28
C GLU A 34 -43.60 8.57 -2.28
N ASN A 35 -44.62 7.74 -2.17
CA ASN A 35 -46.02 8.16 -2.17
C ASN A 35 -46.39 9.07 -3.36
N GLY A 36 -45.81 8.82 -4.54
CA GLY A 36 -46.07 9.61 -5.75
C GLY A 36 -45.32 10.97 -5.81
N ILE A 37 -44.51 11.29 -4.83
CA ILE A 37 -43.68 12.49 -4.82
C ILE A 37 -42.26 12.06 -5.18
N THR A 38 -41.68 12.73 -6.18
CA THR A 38 -40.28 12.52 -6.60
C THR A 38 -39.47 13.74 -6.24
N GLU A 39 -38.41 13.50 -5.45
CA GLU A 39 -37.48 14.53 -5.02
C GLU A 39 -36.06 14.19 -5.47
N THR A 40 -35.37 15.17 -6.02
CA THR A 40 -34.00 15.02 -6.46
C THR A 40 -33.05 15.30 -5.28
N VAL A 41 -32.22 14.33 -4.93
CA VAL A 41 -31.19 14.45 -3.89
C VAL A 41 -29.82 14.45 -4.53
N THR A 42 -28.99 15.37 -4.11
CA THR A 42 -27.60 15.47 -4.55
C THR A 42 -26.66 15.36 -3.35
N ALA A 43 -25.63 14.53 -3.47
CA ALA A 43 -24.54 14.48 -2.49
C ALA A 43 -23.20 14.75 -3.16
N SER A 44 -22.38 15.57 -2.55
CA SER A 44 -21.05 15.91 -3.07
C SER A 44 -20.06 16.17 -1.94
N LEU A 45 -18.80 15.82 -2.17
CA LEU A 45 -17.67 16.24 -1.35
C LEU A 45 -17.31 17.70 -1.64
N ASP A 46 -16.85 18.44 -0.64
CA ASP A 46 -16.45 19.82 -0.80
C ASP A 46 -15.04 19.94 -1.40
N LYS A 47 -14.04 19.34 -0.75
CA LYS A 47 -12.63 19.44 -1.15
C LYS A 47 -12.28 18.48 -2.28
N TYR A 48 -12.74 17.23 -2.17
CA TYR A 48 -12.33 16.14 -3.06
C TYR A 48 -13.42 15.78 -4.08
N LYS A 49 -14.25 16.74 -4.44
CA LYS A 49 -15.39 16.58 -5.35
C LYS A 49 -15.03 15.86 -6.67
N ASN A 50 -13.89 16.20 -7.25
CA ASN A 50 -13.50 15.68 -8.56
C ASN A 50 -12.33 14.70 -8.50
N SER A 51 -11.44 14.88 -7.55
CA SER A 51 -10.25 14.03 -7.39
C SER A 51 -9.57 14.24 -6.06
N VAL A 52 -8.86 13.22 -5.61
CA VAL A 52 -7.94 13.31 -4.48
C VAL A 52 -6.53 13.55 -5.03
N PRO A 53 -5.76 14.51 -4.48
CA PRO A 53 -4.38 14.71 -4.90
C PRO A 53 -3.54 13.45 -4.62
N LYS A 54 -2.44 13.28 -5.35
CA LYS A 54 -1.47 12.24 -5.00
C LYS A 54 -0.95 12.48 -3.58
N SER A 55 -0.77 11.39 -2.82
CA SER A 55 -0.13 11.49 -1.52
C SER A 55 1.32 11.95 -1.68
N THR A 56 1.71 12.89 -0.83
CA THR A 56 3.12 13.29 -0.63
C THR A 56 3.71 12.63 0.61
N SER A 57 2.91 11.87 1.36
CA SER A 57 3.35 11.09 2.50
C SER A 57 3.74 9.69 2.06
N LYS A 58 4.84 9.16 2.59
CA LYS A 58 5.24 7.76 2.41
C LYS A 58 4.32 6.78 3.13
N ASP A 59 3.61 7.27 4.14
CA ASP A 59 2.67 6.48 4.93
C ASP A 59 1.23 6.79 4.53
N GLN A 60 0.34 5.88 4.87
CA GLN A 60 -1.09 6.07 4.75
C GLN A 60 -1.52 7.29 5.56
N VAL A 61 -2.37 8.12 5.00
CA VAL A 61 -2.92 9.30 5.65
C VAL A 61 -4.44 9.25 5.71
N THR A 62 -4.99 9.81 6.77
CA THR A 62 -6.43 10.02 6.90
C THR A 62 -6.77 11.39 6.34
N LEU A 63 -7.70 11.43 5.40
CA LEU A 63 -8.24 12.65 4.84
C LEU A 63 -9.61 12.91 5.44
N VAL A 64 -9.91 14.19 5.68
CA VAL A 64 -11.20 14.64 6.19
C VAL A 64 -11.80 15.59 5.18
N ASP A 65 -13.04 15.35 4.84
CA ASP A 65 -13.84 16.22 3.97
C ASP A 65 -15.22 16.43 4.57
N THR A 66 -15.98 17.35 4.00
CA THR A 66 -17.39 17.56 4.29
C THR A 66 -18.19 17.02 3.11
N VAL A 67 -19.17 16.20 3.39
CA VAL A 67 -20.18 15.84 2.41
C VAL A 67 -21.38 16.75 2.60
N THR A 68 -21.83 17.35 1.51
CA THR A 68 -23.02 18.19 1.45
C THR A 68 -24.13 17.43 0.76
N VAL A 69 -25.27 17.29 1.40
CA VAL A 69 -26.49 16.69 0.85
C VAL A 69 -27.52 17.78 0.67
N THR A 70 -28.08 17.88 -0.53
CA THR A 70 -29.12 18.84 -0.87
C THR A 70 -30.36 18.12 -1.42
N CYS A 71 -31.53 18.50 -0.92
CA CYS A 71 -32.82 18.01 -1.39
C CYS A 71 -33.86 19.11 -1.28
N SER A 72 -34.61 19.39 -2.36
CA SER A 72 -35.69 20.37 -2.38
C SER A 72 -35.36 21.74 -1.77
N GLY A 73 -34.13 22.22 -1.99
CA GLY A 73 -33.64 23.49 -1.45
C GLY A 73 -33.14 23.43 0.00
N PHE A 74 -33.29 22.30 0.68
CA PHE A 74 -32.67 22.07 1.99
C PHE A 74 -31.29 21.46 1.82
N THR A 75 -30.38 21.91 2.65
CA THR A 75 -28.98 21.43 2.63
C THR A 75 -28.54 21.05 4.02
N ASP A 76 -27.92 19.90 4.14
CA ASP A 76 -27.27 19.44 5.38
C ASP A 76 -25.85 18.96 5.07
N THR A 77 -24.99 18.98 6.08
CA THR A 77 -23.57 18.63 5.93
C THR A 77 -23.14 17.66 7.00
N SER A 78 -22.24 16.77 6.64
CA SER A 78 -21.61 15.84 7.59
C SER A 78 -20.13 15.68 7.26
N SER A 79 -19.33 15.49 8.32
CA SER A 79 -17.92 15.17 8.15
C SER A 79 -17.75 13.72 7.74
N ILE A 80 -16.89 13.49 6.76
CA ILE A 80 -16.50 12.16 6.31
C ILE A 80 -14.98 12.00 6.37
N THR A 81 -14.54 10.83 6.78
CA THR A 81 -13.12 10.47 6.79
C THR A 81 -12.86 9.29 5.86
N PHE A 82 -11.77 9.34 5.15
CA PHE A 82 -11.33 8.21 4.33
C PHE A 82 -9.80 8.12 4.33
N THR A 83 -9.32 6.94 4.00
CA THR A 83 -7.92 6.63 4.02
C THR A 83 -7.32 6.76 2.63
N GLN A 84 -6.29 7.57 2.51
CA GLN A 84 -5.46 7.64 1.31
C GLN A 84 -4.22 6.77 1.51
N LYS A 85 -3.93 5.88 0.57
CA LYS A 85 -2.65 5.16 0.55
C LYS A 85 -1.49 6.13 0.44
N GLY A 86 -0.38 5.79 1.06
CA GLY A 86 0.86 6.53 0.92
C GLY A 86 1.37 6.58 -0.52
N MET A 87 2.45 7.29 -0.70
CA MET A 87 3.14 7.41 -1.98
C MET A 87 3.52 6.03 -2.51
N PRO A 88 3.28 5.72 -3.79
CA PRO A 88 3.58 4.41 -4.33
C PRO A 88 5.08 4.13 -4.39
N ILE A 89 5.47 2.90 -4.06
CA ILE A 89 6.80 2.38 -4.33
C ILE A 89 6.84 1.93 -5.78
N THR A 90 7.79 2.45 -6.54
CA THR A 90 7.93 2.20 -7.98
C THR A 90 8.96 1.13 -8.29
N SER A 91 9.95 0.95 -7.40
CA SER A 91 10.98 -0.07 -7.57
C SER A 91 11.70 -0.39 -6.26
N PHE A 92 12.43 -1.50 -6.30
CA PHE A 92 13.35 -1.91 -5.24
C PHE A 92 14.75 -2.05 -5.82
N ASP A 93 15.78 -1.63 -5.07
CA ASP A 93 17.18 -1.82 -5.45
C ASP A 93 18.04 -2.25 -4.26
N ILE A 94 19.02 -3.12 -4.50
CA ILE A 94 19.92 -3.61 -3.45
C ILE A 94 20.89 -2.50 -3.07
N LEU A 95 20.85 -2.11 -1.79
CA LEU A 95 21.75 -1.13 -1.21
C LEU A 95 23.03 -1.81 -0.67
N THR A 96 22.85 -2.93 0.02
CA THR A 96 23.95 -3.70 0.59
C THR A 96 23.73 -5.19 0.26
N PRO A 97 24.71 -5.85 -0.34
CA PRO A 97 25.98 -5.33 -0.86
C PRO A 97 25.81 -4.52 -2.15
N SER A 98 26.40 -3.34 -2.22
CA SER A 98 26.26 -2.43 -3.36
C SER A 98 26.75 -3.01 -4.69
N SER A 99 27.71 -3.91 -4.62
CA SER A 99 28.23 -4.65 -5.79
C SER A 99 27.27 -5.74 -6.27
N LYS A 100 26.20 -6.04 -5.51
CA LYS A 100 25.32 -7.22 -5.69
C LYS A 100 26.13 -8.54 -5.69
N ILE A 101 27.28 -8.53 -5.09
CA ILE A 101 28.20 -9.67 -4.94
C ILE A 101 28.57 -9.81 -3.47
N TRP A 102 28.39 -11.01 -2.96
CA TRP A 102 28.80 -11.37 -1.61
C TRP A 102 30.04 -12.25 -1.66
N ARG A 103 31.14 -11.80 -1.07
CA ARG A 103 32.34 -12.60 -0.94
C ARG A 103 32.37 -13.26 0.42
N ILE A 104 32.36 -14.57 0.44
CA ILE A 104 32.43 -15.36 1.68
C ILE A 104 33.77 -16.04 1.79
N SER A 105 34.36 -15.98 2.99
CA SER A 105 35.54 -16.77 3.31
C SER A 105 35.06 -18.14 3.82
N TRP A 106 35.28 -19.17 3.04
CA TRP A 106 34.95 -20.54 3.42
C TRP A 106 35.98 -21.09 4.42
N ARG A 107 35.52 -21.45 5.60
CA ARG A 107 36.35 -22.12 6.63
C ARG A 107 35.87 -23.54 6.97
N GLY A 108 35.00 -24.11 6.19
CA GLY A 108 34.26 -25.34 6.49
C GLY A 108 32.99 -25.05 7.31
N GLY A 109 32.00 -25.88 7.19
CA GLY A 109 30.72 -25.75 7.88
C GLY A 109 29.53 -25.90 6.96
N THR A 110 28.35 -25.82 7.52
CA THR A 110 27.09 -25.95 6.81
C THR A 110 26.40 -24.60 6.84
N ILE A 111 26.01 -24.06 5.66
CA ILE A 111 25.10 -22.94 5.56
C ILE A 111 23.69 -23.52 5.47
N THR A 112 22.90 -23.33 6.51
CA THR A 112 21.57 -23.94 6.62
C THR A 112 20.45 -23.04 6.17
N ALA A 113 20.65 -21.71 6.23
CA ALA A 113 19.67 -20.72 5.81
C ALA A 113 20.34 -19.40 5.41
N PHE A 114 19.65 -18.62 4.60
CA PHE A 114 20.00 -17.23 4.33
C PHE A 114 19.00 -16.34 5.04
N SER A 115 19.51 -15.27 5.67
CA SER A 115 18.70 -14.23 6.26
C SER A 115 19.28 -12.86 5.94
N SER A 116 18.45 -11.81 5.95
CA SER A 116 18.91 -10.44 5.75
C SER A 116 19.89 -10.03 6.85
N ASP A 117 19.62 -10.38 8.10
CA ASP A 117 20.45 -10.02 9.24
C ASP A 117 21.82 -10.69 9.19
N ALA A 118 21.86 -12.00 8.91
CA ALA A 118 23.12 -12.76 8.83
C ALA A 118 24.06 -12.20 7.76
N TYR A 119 23.52 -11.63 6.71
CA TYR A 119 24.27 -11.09 5.58
C TYR A 119 24.17 -9.57 5.46
N ASN A 120 23.49 -8.89 6.40
CA ASN A 120 23.27 -7.45 6.38
C ASN A 120 22.75 -6.96 5.02
N ILE A 121 21.76 -7.68 4.48
CA ILE A 121 21.13 -7.29 3.22
C ILE A 121 20.25 -6.08 3.48
N GLN A 122 20.45 -5.03 2.70
CA GLN A 122 19.63 -3.84 2.72
C GLN A 122 19.12 -3.53 1.32
N VAL A 123 17.86 -3.13 1.23
CA VAL A 123 17.20 -2.81 -0.02
C VAL A 123 16.58 -1.42 0.08
N LYS A 124 16.71 -0.62 -0.97
CA LYS A 124 15.97 0.63 -1.12
C LYS A 124 14.59 0.33 -1.66
N ALA A 125 13.55 0.75 -0.97
CA ALA A 125 12.21 0.88 -1.52
C ALA A 125 12.06 2.30 -2.08
N ILE A 126 12.05 2.45 -3.39
CA ILE A 126 12.11 3.74 -4.09
C ILE A 126 10.71 4.20 -4.42
N TYR A 127 10.37 5.41 -4.00
CA TYR A 127 9.07 6.03 -4.23
C TYR A 127 9.01 6.77 -5.58
N ASP A 128 7.81 7.18 -6.00
CA ASP A 128 7.58 7.84 -7.28
C ASP A 128 8.18 9.26 -7.37
N ASP A 129 8.56 9.86 -6.24
CA ASP A 129 9.30 11.12 -6.17
C ASP A 129 10.84 10.95 -6.17
N GLY A 130 11.32 9.70 -6.25
CA GLY A 130 12.72 9.34 -6.20
C GLY A 130 13.31 9.23 -4.79
N SER A 131 12.58 9.58 -3.74
CA SER A 131 12.99 9.31 -2.37
C SER A 131 12.95 7.80 -2.08
N TYR A 132 13.60 7.36 -1.02
CA TYR A 132 13.58 5.94 -0.65
C TYR A 132 13.54 5.71 0.86
N ASP A 133 13.09 4.54 1.25
CA ASP A 133 13.28 3.96 2.57
C ASP A 133 14.29 2.82 2.48
N VAL A 134 15.04 2.60 3.57
CA VAL A 134 15.93 1.44 3.68
C VAL A 134 15.18 0.32 4.39
N VAL A 135 15.04 -0.81 3.71
CA VAL A 135 14.42 -2.03 4.23
C VAL A 135 15.52 -2.99 4.61
N SER A 136 15.59 -3.36 5.89
CA SER A 136 16.58 -4.30 6.44
C SER A 136 15.99 -5.32 7.40
N ASP A 137 14.76 -5.11 7.88
CA ASP A 137 14.09 -6.06 8.76
C ASP A 137 13.82 -7.38 8.02
N GLU A 138 14.23 -8.49 8.61
CA GLU A 138 14.14 -9.83 8.02
C GLU A 138 12.70 -10.22 7.66
N SER A 139 11.72 -9.75 8.40
CA SER A 139 10.30 -10.02 8.14
C SER A 139 9.81 -9.54 6.77
N ASN A 140 10.53 -8.58 6.18
CA ASN A 140 10.22 -8.08 4.83
C ASN A 140 10.81 -8.91 3.70
N PHE A 141 11.67 -9.89 4.02
CA PHE A 141 12.39 -10.68 3.01
C PHE A 141 11.82 -12.09 2.90
N THR A 142 11.62 -12.55 1.67
CA THR A 142 11.26 -13.95 1.38
C THR A 142 12.34 -14.55 0.49
N PHE A 143 13.14 -15.46 1.06
CA PHE A 143 14.21 -16.12 0.35
C PHE A 143 13.67 -17.34 -0.41
N THR A 144 13.92 -17.39 -1.71
CA THR A 144 13.57 -18.55 -2.57
C THR A 144 14.72 -19.50 -2.74
N THR A 145 15.95 -19.02 -2.55
CA THR A 145 17.13 -19.90 -2.49
C THR A 145 17.12 -20.62 -1.15
N ARG A 146 16.74 -21.88 -1.14
CA ARG A 146 16.80 -22.72 0.05
C ARG A 146 18.25 -23.08 0.37
N SER A 147 18.52 -23.34 1.65
CA SER A 147 19.81 -23.72 2.17
C SER A 147 20.47 -24.77 1.26
N LYS A 148 21.65 -24.45 0.77
CA LYS A 148 22.56 -25.46 0.27
C LYS A 148 23.42 -25.91 1.45
N THR A 149 23.33 -27.15 1.81
CA THR A 149 24.25 -27.73 2.77
C THR A 149 25.62 -27.67 2.13
N ALA A 150 26.50 -26.84 2.66
CA ALA A 150 27.90 -26.91 2.29
C ALA A 150 28.47 -28.21 2.89
N GLY A 151 29.16 -28.95 2.09
CA GLY A 151 29.81 -30.14 2.56
C GLY A 151 30.82 -29.85 3.69
N THR A 152 31.17 -30.86 4.42
CA THR A 152 32.08 -30.79 5.58
C THR A 152 33.55 -30.61 5.19
N ASN A 153 33.85 -30.60 3.89
CA ASN A 153 35.21 -30.48 3.40
C ASN A 153 35.40 -29.34 2.41
N THR A 154 36.64 -28.93 2.23
CA THR A 154 37.00 -27.79 1.35
C THR A 154 36.71 -28.02 -0.14
N LYS A 155 36.46 -29.28 -0.54
CA LYS A 155 36.14 -29.59 -1.95
C LYS A 155 34.70 -29.22 -2.32
N ASP A 156 33.83 -29.08 -1.33
CA ASP A 156 32.42 -28.74 -1.53
C ASP A 156 32.15 -27.24 -1.57
N LYS A 157 33.20 -26.43 -1.75
CA LYS A 157 33.07 -24.94 -1.90
C LYS A 157 32.07 -24.54 -2.99
N GLU A 158 31.97 -25.30 -4.03
CA GLU A 158 31.05 -25.02 -5.13
C GLU A 158 29.57 -25.07 -4.71
N VAL A 159 29.27 -25.82 -3.66
CA VAL A 159 27.90 -25.89 -3.13
C VAL A 159 27.48 -24.59 -2.45
N VAL A 160 28.43 -23.78 -2.01
CA VAL A 160 28.20 -22.48 -1.38
C VAL A 160 28.14 -21.37 -2.41
N LEU A 161 28.75 -21.57 -3.58
CA LEU A 161 28.73 -20.63 -4.67
C LEU A 161 27.37 -20.63 -5.36
N GLY A 162 26.89 -19.47 -5.74
CA GLY A 162 25.61 -19.35 -6.44
C GLY A 162 24.98 -17.98 -6.27
N SER A 163 23.68 -17.96 -6.28
CA SER A 163 22.93 -16.72 -6.07
C SER A 163 21.98 -16.89 -4.88
N ILE A 164 21.93 -15.89 -4.04
CA ILE A 164 20.84 -15.70 -3.09
C ILE A 164 19.73 -15.04 -3.87
N VAL A 165 18.56 -15.67 -3.89
CA VAL A 165 17.36 -15.16 -4.57
C VAL A 165 16.31 -14.86 -3.51
N PHE A 166 15.77 -13.64 -3.54
CA PHE A 166 14.80 -13.21 -2.57
C PHE A 166 13.84 -12.17 -3.16
N LYS A 167 12.70 -12.00 -2.50
CA LYS A 167 11.77 -10.89 -2.72
C LYS A 167 11.70 -10.03 -1.46
N VAL A 168 11.36 -8.78 -1.65
CA VAL A 168 11.12 -7.83 -0.55
C VAL A 168 9.68 -7.40 -0.60
N SER A 169 8.98 -7.49 0.53
CA SER A 169 7.63 -6.95 0.69
C SER A 169 7.67 -5.79 1.69
N TYR A 170 7.23 -4.61 1.28
CA TYR A 170 7.26 -3.43 2.12
C TYR A 170 6.07 -2.52 1.82
N LYS A 171 5.33 -2.11 2.85
CA LYS A 171 4.13 -1.23 2.74
C LYS A 171 3.12 -1.69 1.68
N GLY A 172 2.93 -3.00 1.53
CA GLY A 172 1.97 -3.59 0.58
C GLY A 172 2.46 -3.70 -0.86
N TYR A 173 3.73 -3.39 -1.13
CA TYR A 173 4.39 -3.60 -2.41
C TYR A 173 5.37 -4.76 -2.31
N THR A 174 5.50 -5.53 -3.37
CA THR A 174 6.44 -6.68 -3.42
C THR A 174 7.32 -6.54 -4.65
N SER A 175 8.62 -6.76 -4.46
CA SER A 175 9.59 -6.73 -5.54
C SER A 175 9.45 -7.95 -6.47
N GLU A 176 9.99 -7.85 -7.68
CA GLU A 176 10.41 -9.01 -8.45
C GLU A 176 11.55 -9.76 -7.73
N ASP A 177 11.97 -10.89 -8.28
CA ASP A 177 13.11 -11.64 -7.75
C ASP A 177 14.39 -10.79 -7.81
N MET A 178 15.04 -10.63 -6.66
CA MET A 178 16.30 -9.91 -6.51
C MET A 178 17.44 -10.91 -6.29
N TYR A 179 18.63 -10.58 -6.78
CA TYR A 179 19.75 -11.52 -6.84
C TYR A 179 21.00 -10.92 -6.22
N ILE A 180 21.64 -11.67 -5.33
CA ILE A 180 23.00 -11.42 -4.84
C ILE A 180 23.86 -12.62 -5.20
N ARG A 181 24.92 -12.39 -5.98
CA ARG A 181 25.87 -13.43 -6.33
C ARG A 181 26.79 -13.71 -5.14
N VAL A 182 26.93 -14.97 -4.78
CA VAL A 182 27.85 -15.43 -3.73
C VAL A 182 29.11 -16.02 -4.38
N VAL A 183 30.28 -15.50 -4.02
CA VAL A 183 31.60 -15.90 -4.55
C VAL A 183 32.62 -16.08 -3.44
#